data_2b545f0a78956ce3daaf5944e02fe9ad
#
_entry.id   2b545f0a78956ce3daaf5944e02fe9ad
#
_cell.length_a   1.000
_cell.length_b   1.000
_cell.length_c   1.000
_cell.angle_alpha   90.00
_cell.angle_beta   90.00
_cell.angle_gamma   90.00
#
_symmetry.space_group_name_H-M   'P 1'
#
loop_
_entity.id
_entity.type
_entity.pdbx_description
1 polymer ?
#
loop_
_entity_poly.entity_id
_entity_poly.type
_entity_poly.pdbx_seq_one_letter_code
_entity_poly.pdbx_strand_id
1 'polypeptide(L)'
;MLVTYPALFYYDDTDGSATPYFVTFPDFEYSATQGENMADAMTMASDWLGVTLADYIENGRDIPTPSSINTLSLIDNDPFKNDDDFNLVYNPDKSFISMVVVDVAEYLGSQEPVKKTLTIPRWADTLGHELGLNFSQTLTDAIADKKIHA
;
A
#
# COMPACT_ATOMS: atom_id res chain seq x y z
N MET A 1 7.71 0.69 -8.68
CA MET A 1 7.56 -0.60 -7.94
C MET A 1 6.17 -0.65 -7.36
N LEU A 2 5.33 -1.46 -7.96
CA LEU A 2 3.94 -1.60 -7.58
C LEU A 2 3.77 -2.63 -6.46
N VAL A 3 3.02 -2.25 -5.44
CA VAL A 3 2.68 -3.09 -4.29
C VAL A 3 1.17 -3.02 -4.07
N THR A 4 0.58 -4.10 -3.59
CA THR A 4 -0.85 -4.17 -3.28
C THR A 4 -1.09 -4.71 -1.88
N TYR A 5 -2.05 -4.08 -1.18
CA TYR A 5 -2.57 -4.53 0.11
C TYR A 5 -4.09 -4.46 0.13
N PRO A 6 -4.77 -5.37 0.84
CA PRO A 6 -6.20 -5.26 1.03
C PRO A 6 -6.53 -4.15 2.04
N ALA A 7 -7.60 -3.41 1.78
CA ALA A 7 -8.14 -2.39 2.68
C ALA A 7 -9.64 -2.54 2.84
N LEU A 8 -10.12 -2.16 4.02
CA LEU A 8 -11.54 -2.13 4.34
C LEU A 8 -12.05 -0.69 4.21
N PHE A 9 -13.12 -0.53 3.45
CA PHE A 9 -13.78 0.75 3.18
C PHE A 9 -15.14 0.74 3.85
N TYR A 10 -15.24 1.47 4.95
CA TYR A 10 -16.49 1.63 5.72
C TYR A 10 -17.15 2.94 5.35
N TYR A 11 -18.39 2.88 4.89
CA TYR A 11 -19.19 4.04 4.51
C TYR A 11 -20.24 4.34 5.55
N ASP A 12 -20.29 5.58 6.03
CA ASP A 12 -21.32 6.10 6.91
C ASP A 12 -21.65 7.55 6.55
N ASP A 13 -22.89 7.82 6.17
CA ASP A 13 -23.40 9.17 5.86
C ASP A 13 -24.39 9.68 6.90
N THR A 14 -24.57 8.95 8.01
CA THR A 14 -25.62 9.27 9.00
C THR A 14 -25.27 10.46 9.89
N ASP A 15 -23.99 10.79 10.04
CA ASP A 15 -23.50 11.91 10.86
C ASP A 15 -23.34 13.22 10.09
N GLY A 16 -23.61 13.23 8.78
CA GLY A 16 -23.43 14.40 7.93
C GLY A 16 -21.98 14.79 7.67
N SER A 17 -21.03 13.88 7.90
CA SER A 17 -19.60 14.12 7.64
C SER A 17 -19.34 14.41 6.16
N ALA A 18 -18.42 15.35 5.89
CA ALA A 18 -17.92 15.59 4.54
C ALA A 18 -17.06 14.44 3.99
N THR A 19 -16.58 13.55 4.88
CA THR A 19 -15.76 12.39 4.54
C THR A 19 -16.41 11.10 5.03
N PRO A 20 -17.46 10.61 4.33
CA PRO A 20 -18.23 9.45 4.78
C PRO A 20 -17.48 8.12 4.69
N TYR A 21 -16.37 8.05 3.94
CA TYR A 21 -15.53 6.86 3.87
C TYR A 21 -14.44 6.88 4.94
N PHE A 22 -14.41 5.84 5.75
CA PHE A 22 -13.30 5.48 6.62
C PHE A 22 -12.58 4.27 6.04
N VAL A 23 -11.26 4.36 5.88
CA VAL A 23 -10.45 3.30 5.29
C VAL A 23 -9.39 2.84 6.28
N THR A 24 -9.25 1.51 6.42
CA THR A 24 -8.22 0.90 7.25
C THR A 24 -7.57 -0.28 6.54
N PHE A 25 -6.30 -0.52 6.84
CA PHE A 25 -5.52 -1.64 6.33
C PHE A 25 -5.31 -2.67 7.45
N PRO A 26 -5.90 -3.87 7.38
CA PRO A 26 -5.81 -4.84 8.46
C PRO A 26 -4.38 -5.34 8.73
N ASP A 27 -3.49 -5.23 7.75
CA ASP A 27 -2.10 -5.65 7.88
C ASP A 27 -1.20 -4.60 8.58
N PHE A 28 -1.72 -3.41 8.86
CA PHE A 28 -1.00 -2.32 9.52
C PHE A 28 -1.74 -1.85 10.77
N GLU A 29 -1.04 -1.81 11.91
CA GLU A 29 -1.61 -1.29 13.14
C GLU A 29 -1.91 0.21 13.03
N TYR A 30 -3.04 0.62 13.60
CA TYR A 30 -3.49 2.02 13.65
C TYR A 30 -3.61 2.71 12.28
N SER A 31 -3.81 1.93 11.23
CA SER A 31 -4.04 2.49 9.90
C SER A 31 -5.41 3.18 9.83
N ALA A 32 -5.42 4.40 9.32
CA ALA A 32 -6.65 5.16 9.12
C ALA A 32 -6.46 6.23 8.07
N THR A 33 -7.40 6.30 7.14
CA THR A 33 -7.57 7.44 6.24
C THR A 33 -9.05 7.60 5.92
N GLN A 34 -9.41 8.63 5.19
CA GLN A 34 -10.80 8.95 4.90
C GLN A 34 -10.94 9.55 3.50
N GLY A 35 -12.15 9.56 2.98
CA GLY A 35 -12.46 10.13 1.68
C GLY A 35 -13.85 10.73 1.58
N GLU A 36 -13.98 11.75 0.74
CA GLU A 36 -15.25 12.46 0.48
C GLU A 36 -16.20 11.63 -0.40
N ASN A 37 -15.63 10.82 -1.27
CA ASN A 37 -16.32 9.91 -2.18
C ASN A 37 -15.44 8.69 -2.44
N MET A 38 -15.93 7.73 -3.23
CA MET A 38 -15.20 6.49 -3.50
C MET A 38 -13.84 6.73 -4.18
N ALA A 39 -13.79 7.60 -5.19
CA ALA A 39 -12.54 7.90 -5.90
C ALA A 39 -11.51 8.55 -4.99
N ASP A 40 -11.96 9.50 -4.16
CA ASP A 40 -11.11 10.15 -3.16
C ASP A 40 -10.63 9.15 -2.10
N ALA A 41 -11.52 8.30 -1.58
CA ALA A 41 -11.14 7.26 -0.61
C ALA A 41 -10.09 6.29 -1.17
N MET A 42 -10.21 5.88 -2.43
CA MET A 42 -9.21 5.03 -3.10
C MET A 42 -7.87 5.74 -3.24
N THR A 43 -7.88 7.01 -3.61
CA THR A 43 -6.68 7.84 -3.74
C THR A 43 -6.00 8.06 -2.38
N MET A 44 -6.76 8.38 -1.36
CA MET A 44 -6.26 8.56 0.00
C MET A 44 -5.71 7.25 0.59
N ALA A 45 -6.32 6.13 0.28
CA ALA A 45 -5.82 4.81 0.67
C ALA A 45 -4.47 4.50 0.02
N SER A 46 -4.34 4.76 -1.28
CA SER A 46 -3.08 4.58 -2.01
C SER A 46 -1.98 5.49 -1.46
N ASP A 47 -2.30 6.75 -1.19
CA ASP A 47 -1.37 7.72 -0.62
C ASP A 47 -0.89 7.30 0.78
N TRP A 48 -1.82 6.92 1.67
CA TRP A 48 -1.49 6.42 3.00
C TRP A 48 -0.55 5.20 2.94
N LEU A 49 -0.85 4.25 2.05
CA LEU A 49 -0.05 3.04 1.87
C LEU A 49 1.36 3.38 1.36
N GLY A 50 1.47 4.29 0.41
CA GLY A 50 2.75 4.74 -0.14
C GLY A 50 3.65 5.39 0.91
N VAL A 51 3.11 6.33 1.66
CA VAL A 51 3.81 7.02 2.76
C VAL A 51 4.27 6.02 3.83
N THR A 52 3.38 5.11 4.23
CA THR A 52 3.68 4.12 5.28
C THR A 52 4.76 3.14 4.84
N LEU A 53 4.68 2.60 3.63
CA LEU A 53 5.69 1.67 3.12
C LEU A 53 7.03 2.35 2.91
N ALA A 54 7.04 3.59 2.42
CA ALA A 54 8.27 4.38 2.30
C ALA A 54 8.93 4.59 3.67
N ASP A 55 8.15 4.94 4.70
CA ASP A 55 8.66 5.07 6.07
C ASP A 55 9.26 3.74 6.58
N TYR A 56 8.59 2.61 6.33
CA TYR A 56 9.09 1.30 6.73
C TYR A 56 10.41 0.96 6.04
N ILE A 57 10.52 1.25 4.74
CA ILE A 57 11.75 1.02 3.96
C ILE A 57 12.89 1.90 4.48
N GLU A 58 12.66 3.19 4.63
CA GLU A 58 13.68 4.17 5.01
C GLU A 58 14.19 3.96 6.45
N ASN A 59 13.31 3.49 7.35
CA ASN A 59 13.67 3.24 8.75
C ASN A 59 14.00 1.77 9.06
N GLY A 60 14.10 0.92 8.04
CA GLY A 60 14.49 -0.49 8.20
C GLY A 60 13.49 -1.33 8.99
N ARG A 61 12.21 -0.94 9.00
CA ARG A 61 11.15 -1.68 9.69
C ARG A 61 10.70 -2.87 8.86
N ASP A 62 10.24 -3.92 9.54
CA ASP A 62 9.69 -5.09 8.86
C ASP A 62 8.36 -4.75 8.18
N ILE A 63 8.26 -5.09 6.90
CA ILE A 63 7.06 -4.87 6.10
C ILE A 63 6.13 -6.07 6.28
N PRO A 64 4.87 -5.86 6.71
CA PRO A 64 3.94 -6.96 6.86
C PRO A 64 3.63 -7.63 5.52
N THR A 65 3.47 -8.95 5.54
CA THR A 65 3.01 -9.70 4.37
C THR A 65 1.52 -9.39 4.14
N PRO A 66 1.11 -9.05 2.91
CA PRO A 66 -0.30 -8.80 2.62
C PRO A 66 -1.18 -10.02 2.94
N SER A 67 -2.28 -9.80 3.66
CA SER A 67 -3.31 -10.81 3.86
C SER A 67 -4.03 -11.13 2.55
N SER A 68 -4.57 -12.35 2.45
CA SER A 68 -5.49 -12.66 1.36
C SER A 68 -6.81 -11.93 1.58
N ILE A 69 -7.27 -11.18 0.57
CA ILE A 69 -8.56 -10.49 0.62
C ILE A 69 -9.73 -11.47 0.89
N ASN A 70 -9.59 -12.72 0.47
CA ASN A 70 -10.62 -13.75 0.65
C ASN A 70 -10.78 -14.21 2.11
N THR A 71 -9.83 -13.90 2.99
CA THR A 71 -9.89 -14.26 4.42
C THR A 71 -10.41 -13.11 5.29
N LEU A 72 -10.70 -11.95 4.69
CA LEU A 72 -11.10 -10.75 5.41
C LEU A 72 -12.62 -10.57 5.38
N SER A 73 -13.15 -9.94 6.44
CA SER A 73 -14.52 -9.48 6.48
C SER A 73 -14.60 -8.11 7.18
N LEU A 74 -15.62 -7.33 6.84
CA LEU A 74 -15.86 -6.01 7.47
C LEU A 74 -16.13 -6.14 8.96
N ILE A 75 -16.78 -7.22 9.40
CA ILE A 75 -17.13 -7.47 10.80
C ILE A 75 -15.92 -7.98 11.58
N ASP A 76 -15.26 -9.04 11.09
CA ASP A 76 -14.18 -9.71 11.83
C ASP A 76 -12.90 -8.88 11.87
N ASN A 77 -12.68 -8.03 10.86
CA ASN A 77 -11.51 -7.16 10.75
C ASN A 77 -11.80 -5.70 11.09
N ASP A 78 -12.96 -5.41 11.69
CA ASP A 78 -13.28 -4.10 12.26
C ASP A 78 -12.19 -3.73 13.30
N PRO A 79 -11.45 -2.62 13.08
CA PRO A 79 -10.35 -2.22 13.95
C PRO A 79 -10.81 -1.86 15.38
N PHE A 80 -12.11 -1.62 15.58
CA PHE A 80 -12.70 -1.26 16.86
C PHE A 80 -13.54 -2.38 17.50
N LYS A 81 -13.50 -3.59 16.94
CA LYS A 81 -14.36 -4.71 17.42
C LYS A 81 -14.17 -5.07 18.90
N ASN A 82 -12.99 -4.79 19.46
CA ASN A 82 -12.66 -5.05 20.87
C ASN A 82 -12.68 -3.79 21.74
N ASP A 83 -13.15 -2.67 21.19
CA ASP A 83 -13.30 -1.41 21.92
C ASP A 83 -14.71 -1.31 22.50
N ASP A 84 -14.81 -1.40 23.83
CA ASP A 84 -16.11 -1.36 24.53
C ASP A 84 -16.73 0.04 24.52
N ASP A 85 -15.92 1.08 24.30
CA ASP A 85 -16.36 2.48 24.33
C ASP A 85 -16.68 3.05 22.93
N PHE A 86 -16.34 2.32 21.87
CA PHE A 86 -16.57 2.76 20.51
C PHE A 86 -17.19 1.65 19.65
N ASN A 87 -18.24 1.99 18.92
CA ASN A 87 -18.88 1.11 17.97
C ASN A 87 -18.85 1.76 16.57
N LEU A 88 -18.19 1.12 15.62
CA LEU A 88 -18.11 1.59 14.24
C LEU A 88 -19.47 1.43 13.56
N VAL A 89 -20.07 2.56 13.16
CA VAL A 89 -21.32 2.59 12.41
C VAL A 89 -21.00 2.67 10.93
N TYR A 90 -21.57 1.79 10.14
CA TYR A 90 -21.41 1.81 8.68
C TYR A 90 -22.59 1.16 7.97
N ASN A 91 -22.80 1.55 6.72
CA ASN A 91 -23.78 0.93 5.85
C ASN A 91 -23.16 -0.28 5.14
N PRO A 92 -23.57 -1.53 5.44
CA PRO A 92 -22.96 -2.71 4.86
C PRO A 92 -23.18 -2.84 3.35
N ASP A 93 -24.23 -2.22 2.80
CA ASP A 93 -24.50 -2.25 1.36
C ASP A 93 -23.59 -1.32 0.56
N LYS A 94 -22.96 -0.35 1.20
CA LYS A 94 -22.05 0.64 0.60
C LYS A 94 -20.60 0.48 1.04
N SER A 95 -20.34 -0.41 1.99
CA SER A 95 -19.01 -0.72 2.49
C SER A 95 -18.45 -1.95 1.77
N PHE A 96 -17.14 -1.99 1.59
CA PHE A 96 -16.51 -3.07 0.81
C PHE A 96 -15.05 -3.27 1.19
N ILE A 97 -14.49 -4.37 0.72
CA ILE A 97 -13.06 -4.67 0.80
C ILE A 97 -12.48 -4.63 -0.60
N SER A 98 -11.36 -3.96 -0.78
CA SER A 98 -10.68 -3.87 -2.07
C SER A 98 -9.17 -3.95 -1.91
N MET A 99 -8.50 -4.44 -2.95
CA MET A 99 -7.07 -4.28 -3.08
C MET A 99 -6.76 -2.82 -3.42
N VAL A 100 -5.74 -2.29 -2.75
CA VAL A 100 -5.20 -0.95 -3.01
C VAL A 100 -3.80 -1.09 -3.57
N VAL A 101 -3.54 -0.44 -4.69
CA VAL A 101 -2.24 -0.46 -5.36
C VAL A 101 -1.53 0.89 -5.18
N VAL A 102 -0.21 0.84 -5.03
CA VAL A 102 0.63 2.04 -4.97
C VAL A 102 1.98 1.79 -5.62
N ASP A 103 2.54 2.79 -6.27
CA ASP A 103 3.96 2.79 -6.63
C ASP A 103 4.79 3.41 -5.50
N VAL A 104 5.42 2.57 -4.69
CA VAL A 104 6.17 3.00 -3.51
C VAL A 104 7.37 3.87 -3.86
N ALA A 105 7.95 3.68 -5.05
CA ALA A 105 9.11 4.46 -5.48
C ALA A 105 8.84 5.97 -5.49
N GLU A 106 7.61 6.39 -5.74
CA GLU A 106 7.21 7.81 -5.75
C GLU A 106 7.26 8.48 -4.38
N TYR A 107 7.25 7.68 -3.31
CA TYR A 107 7.21 8.15 -1.92
C TYR A 107 8.56 8.07 -1.19
N LEU A 108 9.55 7.42 -1.77
CA LEU A 108 10.89 7.32 -1.17
C LEU A 108 11.61 8.67 -1.18
N GLY A 109 12.28 9.00 -0.07
CA GLY A 109 12.77 10.34 0.23
C GLY A 109 13.80 10.88 -0.76
N SER A 110 14.95 10.25 -0.92
CA SER A 110 15.98 10.75 -1.84
C SER A 110 15.87 10.10 -3.21
N GLN A 111 15.49 10.90 -4.21
CA GLN A 111 15.48 10.52 -5.62
C GLN A 111 16.79 10.91 -6.33
N GLU A 112 17.77 11.47 -5.60
CA GLU A 112 19.05 11.88 -6.18
C GLU A 112 19.84 10.66 -6.68
N PRO A 113 20.19 10.59 -7.98
CA PRO A 113 20.89 9.43 -8.51
C PRO A 113 22.33 9.37 -8.03
N VAL A 114 22.77 8.16 -7.66
CA VAL A 114 24.15 7.83 -7.33
C VAL A 114 24.71 6.93 -8.42
N LYS A 115 25.89 7.30 -8.96
CA LYS A 115 26.54 6.48 -9.98
C LYS A 115 27.10 5.19 -9.38
N LYS A 116 26.71 4.04 -9.94
CA LYS A 116 27.24 2.72 -9.64
C LYS A 116 27.90 2.12 -10.89
N THR A 117 29.11 1.56 -10.71
CA THR A 117 29.75 0.77 -11.77
C THR A 117 29.64 -0.69 -11.41
N LEU A 118 28.97 -1.46 -12.27
CA LEU A 118 28.68 -2.88 -12.04
C LEU A 118 29.21 -3.72 -13.19
N THR A 119 29.57 -4.96 -12.88
CA THR A 119 29.96 -5.98 -13.87
C THR A 119 28.92 -7.08 -13.86
N ILE A 120 28.36 -7.40 -15.02
CA ILE A 120 27.41 -8.49 -15.22
C ILE A 120 27.95 -9.46 -16.27
N PRO A 121 27.51 -10.73 -16.27
CA PRO A 121 27.85 -11.68 -17.32
C PRO A 121 27.37 -11.19 -18.70
N ARG A 122 28.14 -11.55 -19.74
CA ARG A 122 27.80 -11.14 -21.12
C ARG A 122 26.38 -11.53 -21.55
N TRP A 123 25.93 -12.73 -21.14
CA TRP A 123 24.58 -13.19 -21.49
C TRP A 123 23.49 -12.28 -20.88
N ALA A 124 23.70 -11.78 -19.66
CA ALA A 124 22.77 -10.87 -19.00
C ALA A 124 22.73 -9.50 -19.68
N ASP A 125 23.89 -8.99 -20.09
CA ASP A 125 23.99 -7.76 -20.87
C ASP A 125 23.24 -7.88 -22.20
N THR A 126 23.50 -8.94 -22.95
CA THR A 126 22.85 -9.22 -24.23
C THR A 126 21.33 -9.32 -24.07
N LEU A 127 20.86 -10.11 -23.10
CA LEU A 127 19.43 -10.30 -22.84
C LEU A 127 18.75 -9.00 -22.40
N GLY A 128 19.41 -8.21 -21.56
CA GLY A 128 18.92 -6.91 -21.12
C GLY A 128 18.69 -5.95 -22.28
N HIS A 129 19.63 -5.91 -23.26
CA HIS A 129 19.48 -5.10 -24.47
C HIS A 129 18.35 -5.62 -25.37
N GLU A 130 18.25 -6.93 -25.56
CA GLU A 130 17.19 -7.56 -26.36
C GLU A 130 15.80 -7.26 -25.79
N LEU A 131 15.67 -7.24 -24.46
CA LEU A 131 14.43 -6.93 -23.76
C LEU A 131 14.16 -5.41 -23.63
N GLY A 132 15.08 -4.57 -24.07
CA GLY A 132 14.96 -3.12 -23.97
C GLY A 132 14.96 -2.60 -22.51
N LEU A 133 15.67 -3.29 -21.61
CA LEU A 133 15.67 -2.93 -20.18
C LEU A 133 16.45 -1.64 -19.93
N ASN A 134 15.92 -0.82 -19.04
CA ASN A 134 16.70 0.20 -18.35
C ASN A 134 17.40 -0.47 -17.15
N PHE A 135 18.71 -0.70 -17.25
CA PHE A 135 19.49 -1.42 -16.24
C PHE A 135 19.43 -0.75 -14.87
N SER A 136 19.49 0.59 -14.82
CA SER A 136 19.40 1.33 -13.54
C SER A 136 18.04 1.14 -12.89
N GLN A 137 16.96 1.24 -13.66
CA GLN A 137 15.61 1.04 -13.16
C GLN A 137 15.41 -0.41 -12.72
N THR A 138 15.85 -1.37 -13.52
CA THR A 138 15.77 -2.80 -13.19
C THR A 138 16.48 -3.13 -11.89
N LEU A 139 17.67 -2.56 -11.66
CA LEU A 139 18.40 -2.75 -10.42
C LEU A 139 17.68 -2.10 -9.23
N THR A 140 17.16 -0.90 -9.39
CA THR A 140 16.40 -0.18 -8.36
C THR A 140 15.17 -0.98 -7.95
N ASP A 141 14.42 -1.48 -8.91
CA ASP A 141 13.24 -2.31 -8.66
C ASP A 141 13.59 -3.62 -7.95
N ALA A 142 14.68 -4.28 -8.37
CA ALA A 142 15.15 -5.52 -7.74
C ALA A 142 15.58 -5.31 -6.28
N ILE A 143 16.24 -4.20 -5.96
CA ILE A 143 16.65 -3.85 -4.60
C ILE A 143 15.42 -3.64 -3.71
N ALA A 144 14.46 -2.88 -4.20
CA ALA A 144 13.23 -2.61 -3.49
C ALA A 144 12.39 -3.88 -3.28
N ASP A 145 12.30 -4.73 -4.30
CA ASP A 145 11.60 -6.02 -4.24
C ASP A 145 12.19 -6.95 -3.15
N LYS A 146 13.51 -6.95 -2.98
CA LYS A 146 14.20 -7.68 -1.92
C LYS A 146 13.76 -7.23 -0.51
N LYS A 147 13.45 -5.96 -0.33
CA LYS A 147 12.98 -5.44 0.96
C LYS A 147 11.50 -5.79 1.18
N ILE A 148 10.67 -5.61 0.18
CA ILE A 148 9.20 -5.76 0.30
C ILE A 148 8.78 -7.21 0.38
N HIS A 149 9.44 -8.09 -0.36
CA HIS A 149 9.11 -9.52 -0.43
C HIS A 149 10.14 -10.41 0.29
N ALA A 150 10.90 -9.82 1.19
CA ALA A 150 11.89 -10.55 1.98
C ALA A 150 11.27 -11.52 2.98
#